data_de5a7e3eca6ba521350dca40e6b590ea
#
_entry.id   de5a7e3eca6ba521350dca40e6b590ea
#
_cell.length_a   1.000
_cell.length_b   1.000
_cell.length_c   1.000
_cell.angle_alpha   90.00
_cell.angle_beta   90.00
_cell.angle_gamma   90.00
#
_symmetry.space_group_name_H-M   'P 1'
#
loop_
_entity.id
_entity.type
_entity.pdbx_description
1 polymer ?
#
loop_
_entity_poly.entity_id
_entity_poly.type
_entity_poly.pdbx_seq_one_letter_code
_entity_poly.pdbx_strand_id
1 'polypeptide(L)'
;MENTYNQILNFVLANASPNILYRVKKEILQERADSPEMLSLQSQILNLPKVKKAFSCQREDGFFGSVIHGVYFDGFDSTVDLLKRNGVELTDPRMLKAREALTDWKDYEKDHFYKAGNAMDEHGRGGFRAIWAEQLVELGANESLPQISEQIEIALSAFRGALEYTSPDDFSKKATFRGEPCRYYIKGATFPAANHIRILEKTLSWRTDDNLAMAKRSFAHCKEIMKGYHDGFIYVNCGHFVGPFNYNWNAPKSKISIRNFDTHPIDFAWFMKGLGSASVSYPVFNDDNPHFVESLMTMIEDENFMDSISEEQLRMFKNYASIAPSWRKKESIAFDLYFPILLALSKAGVI
;
A
#
# COMPACT_ATOMS: atom_id res chain seq x y z
N MET A 1 1.10 -18.68 -22.47
CA MET A 1 1.27 -17.82 -21.25
C MET A 1 2.45 -16.87 -21.41
N GLU A 2 3.67 -17.35 -21.54
CA GLU A 2 4.88 -16.53 -21.72
C GLU A 2 4.79 -15.54 -22.92
N ASN A 3 4.10 -15.92 -23.98
CA ASN A 3 3.93 -15.07 -25.17
C ASN A 3 3.06 -13.83 -24.91
N THR A 4 1.93 -13.96 -24.24
CA THR A 4 1.00 -12.81 -23.98
C THR A 4 1.63 -11.80 -23.04
N TYR A 5 2.26 -12.25 -21.95
CA TYR A 5 2.99 -11.36 -21.06
C TYR A 5 4.07 -10.56 -21.81
N ASN A 6 4.90 -11.24 -22.59
CA ASN A 6 5.98 -10.60 -23.35
C ASN A 6 5.43 -9.59 -24.38
N GLN A 7 4.27 -9.89 -25.00
CA GLN A 7 3.60 -8.97 -25.91
C GLN A 7 3.16 -7.69 -25.18
N ILE A 8 2.53 -7.82 -24.00
CA ILE A 8 2.08 -6.68 -23.19
C ILE A 8 3.28 -5.90 -22.65
N LEU A 9 4.32 -6.59 -22.18
CA LEU A 9 5.55 -5.94 -21.73
C LEU A 9 6.19 -5.13 -22.86
N ASN A 10 6.32 -5.69 -24.07
CA ASN A 10 6.83 -5.01 -25.22
C ASN A 10 5.96 -3.81 -25.64
N PHE A 11 4.63 -3.95 -25.57
CA PHE A 11 3.70 -2.84 -25.79
C PHE A 11 3.94 -1.70 -24.80
N VAL A 12 4.08 -2.01 -23.49
CA VAL A 12 4.37 -1.02 -22.46
C VAL A 12 5.73 -0.37 -22.70
N LEU A 13 6.77 -1.14 -23.00
CA LEU A 13 8.12 -0.62 -23.30
C LEU A 13 8.12 0.33 -24.50
N ALA A 14 7.31 0.08 -25.52
CA ALA A 14 7.26 0.89 -26.73
C ALA A 14 6.43 2.17 -26.58
N ASN A 15 5.47 2.22 -25.68
CA ASN A 15 4.43 3.28 -25.65
C ASN A 15 4.34 4.04 -24.34
N ALA A 16 4.91 3.52 -23.24
CA ALA A 16 4.70 4.07 -21.92
C ALA A 16 5.35 5.46 -21.71
N SER A 17 4.78 6.20 -20.77
CA SER A 17 5.35 7.45 -20.30
C SER A 17 6.67 7.22 -19.54
N PRO A 18 7.54 8.24 -19.42
CA PRO A 18 8.88 8.09 -18.84
C PRO A 18 8.88 7.46 -17.44
N ASN A 19 7.91 7.77 -16.59
CA ASN A 19 7.79 7.23 -15.24
C ASN A 19 7.43 5.74 -15.22
N ILE A 20 6.52 5.31 -16.08
CA ILE A 20 6.16 3.89 -16.20
C ILE A 20 7.33 3.13 -16.84
N LEU A 21 7.90 3.66 -17.92
CA LEU A 21 9.05 3.06 -18.61
C LEU A 21 10.23 2.88 -17.66
N TYR A 22 10.57 3.91 -16.88
CA TYR A 22 11.62 3.83 -15.87
C TYR A 22 11.38 2.68 -14.88
N ARG A 23 10.16 2.59 -14.33
CA ARG A 23 9.80 1.57 -13.36
C ARG A 23 9.81 0.16 -13.95
N VAL A 24 9.31 -0.01 -15.17
CA VAL A 24 9.39 -1.30 -15.88
C VAL A 24 10.85 -1.71 -16.06
N LYS A 25 11.71 -0.83 -16.56
CA LYS A 25 13.13 -1.12 -16.75
C LYS A 25 13.82 -1.46 -15.43
N LYS A 26 13.59 -0.66 -14.38
CA LYS A 26 14.22 -0.85 -13.08
C LYS A 26 13.67 -2.05 -12.31
N GLU A 27 12.33 -2.17 -12.20
CA GLU A 27 11.70 -3.10 -11.26
C GLU A 27 11.37 -4.46 -11.88
N ILE A 28 11.16 -4.52 -13.21
CA ILE A 28 10.85 -5.76 -13.93
C ILE A 28 12.09 -6.28 -14.65
N LEU A 29 12.77 -5.42 -15.45
CA LEU A 29 13.94 -5.81 -16.23
C LEU A 29 15.26 -5.70 -15.45
N GLN A 30 15.22 -5.17 -14.22
CA GLN A 30 16.38 -5.01 -13.32
C GLN A 30 17.55 -4.23 -13.95
N GLU A 31 17.24 -3.25 -14.82
CA GLU A 31 18.25 -2.40 -15.40
C GLU A 31 18.90 -1.48 -14.36
N ARG A 32 20.18 -1.21 -14.55
CA ARG A 32 20.95 -0.34 -13.66
C ARG A 32 20.46 1.09 -13.73
N ALA A 33 20.14 1.66 -12.56
CA ALA A 33 19.61 3.02 -12.44
C ALA A 33 20.60 4.12 -12.88
N ASP A 34 21.89 3.80 -12.94
CA ASP A 34 22.98 4.72 -13.34
C ASP A 34 23.30 4.67 -14.84
N SER A 35 22.58 3.89 -15.64
CA SER A 35 22.75 3.88 -17.10
C SER A 35 22.31 5.23 -17.71
N PRO A 36 22.93 5.67 -18.85
CA PRO A 36 22.58 6.94 -19.49
C PRO A 36 21.07 7.07 -19.82
N GLU A 37 20.44 5.98 -20.23
CA GLU A 37 19.00 5.96 -20.52
C GLU A 37 18.18 6.17 -19.24
N MET A 38 18.50 5.46 -18.17
CA MET A 38 17.79 5.56 -16.89
C MET A 38 17.95 6.95 -16.26
N LEU A 39 19.12 7.55 -16.34
CA LEU A 39 19.36 8.94 -15.92
C LEU A 39 18.54 9.93 -16.75
N SER A 40 18.43 9.71 -18.06
CA SER A 40 17.57 10.52 -18.93
C SER A 40 16.10 10.39 -18.54
N LEU A 41 15.62 9.19 -18.27
CA LEU A 41 14.25 8.96 -17.81
C LEU A 41 13.99 9.64 -16.45
N GLN A 42 14.95 9.58 -15.51
CA GLN A 42 14.84 10.32 -14.24
C GLN A 42 14.70 11.82 -14.45
N SER A 43 15.51 12.41 -15.34
CA SER A 43 15.38 13.82 -15.69
C SER A 43 14.00 14.17 -16.23
N GLN A 44 13.42 13.31 -17.08
CA GLN A 44 12.08 13.49 -17.61
C GLN A 44 11.00 13.35 -16.50
N ILE A 45 11.14 12.38 -15.59
CA ILE A 45 10.25 12.18 -14.45
C ILE A 45 10.20 13.43 -13.58
N LEU A 46 11.34 14.00 -13.23
CA LEU A 46 11.44 15.21 -12.42
C LEU A 46 10.78 16.43 -13.07
N ASN A 47 10.55 16.37 -14.38
CA ASN A 47 9.85 17.40 -15.13
C ASN A 47 8.35 17.16 -15.28
N LEU A 48 7.81 16.02 -14.86
CA LEU A 48 6.37 15.75 -14.90
C LEU A 48 5.60 16.75 -14.01
N PRO A 49 4.46 17.28 -14.48
CA PRO A 49 3.70 18.30 -13.72
C PRO A 49 3.30 17.84 -12.32
N LYS A 50 2.85 16.57 -12.17
CA LYS A 50 2.48 16.00 -10.86
C LYS A 50 3.69 15.92 -9.91
N VAL A 51 4.87 15.54 -10.43
CA VAL A 51 6.12 15.42 -9.65
C VAL A 51 6.61 16.80 -9.22
N LYS A 52 6.63 17.77 -10.15
CA LYS A 52 6.94 19.19 -9.81
C LYS A 52 6.01 19.74 -8.76
N LYS A 53 4.71 19.47 -8.88
CA LYS A 53 3.73 19.92 -7.89
C LYS A 53 3.97 19.28 -6.53
N ALA A 54 4.26 17.98 -6.47
CA ALA A 54 4.59 17.28 -5.23
C ALA A 54 5.81 17.92 -4.55
N PHE A 55 6.90 18.14 -5.27
CA PHE A 55 8.09 18.81 -4.74
C PHE A 55 7.84 20.27 -4.33
N SER A 56 6.93 20.99 -4.98
CA SER A 56 6.60 22.36 -4.56
C SER A 56 5.86 22.44 -3.22
N CYS A 57 5.39 21.30 -2.68
CA CYS A 57 4.77 21.21 -1.36
C CYS A 57 5.78 20.83 -0.26
N GLN A 58 7.08 20.67 -0.60
CA GLN A 58 8.13 20.46 0.39
C GLN A 58 8.45 21.76 1.11
N ARG A 59 8.40 21.72 2.43
CA ARG A 59 8.73 22.84 3.30
C ARG A 59 10.26 23.02 3.41
N GLU A 60 10.67 24.15 3.98
CA GLU A 60 12.11 24.43 4.22
C GLU A 60 12.77 23.40 5.13
N ASP A 61 12.04 22.83 6.09
CA ASP A 61 12.54 21.76 6.97
C ASP A 61 12.62 20.38 6.27
N GLY A 62 12.14 20.26 5.05
CA GLY A 62 12.13 19.02 4.27
C GLY A 62 10.85 18.22 4.33
N PHE A 63 9.93 18.55 5.24
CA PHE A 63 8.64 17.85 5.36
C PHE A 63 7.74 18.15 4.16
N PHE A 64 6.97 17.16 3.69
CA PHE A 64 5.98 17.35 2.64
C PHE A 64 4.60 17.65 3.23
N GLY A 65 3.93 18.68 2.70
CA GLY A 65 2.58 19.04 3.13
C GLY A 65 2.52 19.58 4.56
N SER A 66 1.37 19.46 5.21
CA SER A 66 1.11 20.00 6.54
C SER A 66 0.92 18.93 7.62
N VAL A 67 0.60 17.68 7.24
CA VAL A 67 0.28 16.58 8.14
C VAL A 67 0.97 15.28 7.66
N ILE A 68 1.24 14.37 8.60
CA ILE A 68 1.87 13.09 8.25
C ILE A 68 0.94 12.19 7.42
N HIS A 69 -0.35 12.18 7.76
CA HIS A 69 -1.38 11.38 7.09
C HIS A 69 -2.49 12.28 6.58
N GLY A 70 -2.57 12.40 5.27
CA GLY A 70 -3.52 13.29 4.62
C GLY A 70 -3.79 12.90 3.18
N VAL A 71 -4.55 13.74 2.49
CA VAL A 71 -4.93 13.49 1.09
C VAL A 71 -4.12 14.38 0.15
N TYR A 72 -3.81 13.86 -1.03
CA TYR A 72 -3.06 14.57 -2.06
C TYR A 72 -1.75 15.17 -1.53
N PHE A 73 -1.48 16.44 -1.87
CA PHE A 73 -0.24 17.15 -1.54
C PHE A 73 -0.21 17.75 -0.13
N ASP A 74 -1.28 17.61 0.64
CA ASP A 74 -1.32 18.04 2.04
C ASP A 74 -0.74 16.99 2.99
N GLY A 75 -0.87 15.70 2.65
CA GLY A 75 -0.31 14.59 3.40
C GLY A 75 1.13 14.28 2.99
N PHE A 76 1.99 14.08 3.99
CA PHE A 76 3.36 13.59 3.75
C PHE A 76 3.34 12.23 3.06
N ASP A 77 2.58 11.27 3.62
CA ASP A 77 2.43 9.91 3.13
C ASP A 77 1.92 9.84 1.68
N SER A 78 0.89 10.62 1.37
CA SER A 78 0.32 10.64 0.02
C SER A 78 1.25 11.30 -1.00
N THR A 79 2.07 12.26 -0.58
CA THR A 79 3.07 12.91 -1.43
C THR A 79 4.25 11.98 -1.70
N VAL A 80 4.77 11.30 -0.67
CA VAL A 80 5.85 10.30 -0.82
C VAL A 80 5.40 9.14 -1.70
N ASP A 81 4.20 8.59 -1.47
CA ASP A 81 3.60 7.54 -2.31
C ASP A 81 3.51 7.99 -3.79
N LEU A 82 3.03 9.21 -4.04
CA LEU A 82 2.95 9.75 -5.39
C LEU A 82 4.34 9.85 -6.06
N LEU A 83 5.33 10.37 -5.36
CA LEU A 83 6.69 10.51 -5.90
C LEU A 83 7.30 9.15 -6.23
N LYS A 84 7.22 8.20 -5.32
CA LYS A 84 7.71 6.82 -5.51
C LYS A 84 7.00 6.10 -6.65
N ARG A 85 5.67 6.16 -6.70
CA ARG A 85 4.90 5.54 -7.79
C ARG A 85 5.22 6.14 -9.15
N ASN A 86 5.63 7.41 -9.19
CA ASN A 86 6.15 8.03 -10.41
C ASN A 86 7.63 7.72 -10.68
N GLY A 87 8.27 6.86 -9.89
CA GLY A 87 9.65 6.42 -10.13
C GLY A 87 10.72 7.43 -9.71
N VAL A 88 10.39 8.38 -8.83
CA VAL A 88 11.39 9.28 -8.25
C VAL A 88 12.33 8.47 -7.35
N GLU A 89 13.64 8.63 -7.56
CA GLU A 89 14.66 7.93 -6.79
C GLU A 89 14.75 8.45 -5.35
N LEU A 90 14.98 7.52 -4.42
CA LEU A 90 15.19 7.85 -3.00
C LEU A 90 16.49 8.62 -2.76
N THR A 91 17.42 8.58 -3.73
CA THR A 91 18.68 9.35 -3.73
C THR A 91 18.50 10.79 -4.19
N ASP A 92 17.33 11.20 -4.67
CA ASP A 92 17.05 12.62 -4.95
C ASP A 92 17.24 13.44 -3.67
N PRO A 93 17.98 14.55 -3.71
CA PRO A 93 18.28 15.36 -2.52
C PRO A 93 17.03 15.78 -1.73
N ARG A 94 15.89 15.96 -2.39
CA ARG A 94 14.62 16.33 -1.76
C ARG A 94 14.01 15.15 -0.99
N MET A 95 14.14 13.93 -1.53
CA MET A 95 13.72 12.71 -0.83
C MET A 95 14.61 12.43 0.38
N LEU A 96 15.94 12.63 0.25
CA LEU A 96 16.87 12.52 1.38
C LEU A 96 16.53 13.54 2.48
N LYS A 97 16.27 14.79 2.10
CA LYS A 97 15.87 15.84 3.03
C LYS A 97 14.53 15.51 3.74
N ALA A 98 13.59 14.92 3.04
CA ALA A 98 12.32 14.46 3.63
C ALA A 98 12.54 13.33 4.64
N ARG A 99 13.45 12.39 4.36
CA ARG A 99 13.83 11.34 5.30
C ARG A 99 14.47 11.91 6.57
N GLU A 100 15.39 12.86 6.44
CA GLU A 100 16.03 13.54 7.56
C GLU A 100 15.01 14.29 8.42
N ALA A 101 14.11 15.07 7.78
CA ALA A 101 13.05 15.80 8.47
C ALA A 101 12.15 14.86 9.29
N LEU A 102 11.82 13.68 8.75
CA LEU A 102 10.97 12.72 9.44
C LEU A 102 11.73 11.95 10.53
N THR A 103 13.03 11.66 10.33
CA THR A 103 13.86 10.99 11.33
C THR A 103 14.03 11.86 12.57
N ASP A 104 14.24 13.16 12.39
CA ASP A 104 14.51 14.13 13.46
C ASP A 104 13.27 14.92 13.92
N TRP A 105 12.09 14.46 13.56
CA TRP A 105 10.83 15.17 13.81
C TRP A 105 10.52 15.29 15.30
N LYS A 106 10.68 16.49 15.85
CA LYS A 106 10.53 16.78 17.29
C LYS A 106 9.11 17.22 17.65
N ASP A 107 8.45 17.93 16.74
CA ASP A 107 7.15 18.56 17.00
C ASP A 107 5.95 17.73 16.51
N TYR A 108 6.13 16.41 16.43
CA TYR A 108 5.14 15.48 15.89
C TYR A 108 3.78 15.53 16.63
N GLU A 109 3.78 15.90 17.91
CA GLU A 109 2.54 16.05 18.69
C GLU A 109 1.66 17.22 18.23
N LYS A 110 2.23 18.17 17.47
CA LYS A 110 1.49 19.29 16.85
C LYS A 110 0.81 18.91 15.54
N ASP A 111 1.09 17.72 15.00
CA ASP A 111 0.44 17.23 13.80
C ASP A 111 -1.06 17.01 14.03
N HIS A 112 -1.90 17.44 13.10
CA HIS A 112 -3.35 17.32 13.23
C HIS A 112 -3.84 15.88 13.35
N PHE A 113 -3.12 14.93 12.76
CA PHE A 113 -3.44 13.51 12.86
C PHE A 113 -2.99 12.90 14.19
N TYR A 114 -2.04 13.53 14.91
CA TYR A 114 -1.44 12.97 16.13
C TYR A 114 -2.49 12.48 17.14
N LYS A 115 -3.47 13.32 17.46
CA LYS A 115 -4.48 12.99 18.48
C LYS A 115 -5.29 11.73 18.13
N ALA A 116 -5.71 11.61 16.87
CA ALA A 116 -6.46 10.45 16.41
C ALA A 116 -5.54 9.22 16.26
N GLY A 117 -4.37 9.39 15.69
CA GLY A 117 -3.41 8.32 15.49
C GLY A 117 -2.86 7.76 16.81
N ASN A 118 -2.53 8.62 17.79
CA ASN A 118 -2.07 8.18 19.11
C ASN A 118 -3.16 7.41 19.86
N ALA A 119 -4.43 7.81 19.72
CA ALA A 119 -5.53 7.05 20.30
C ALA A 119 -5.66 5.64 19.70
N MET A 120 -5.33 5.47 18.41
CA MET A 120 -5.25 4.14 17.79
C MET A 120 -4.06 3.34 18.31
N ASP A 121 -2.90 3.97 18.49
CA ASP A 121 -1.72 3.34 19.10
C ASP A 121 -2.04 2.83 20.52
N GLU A 122 -2.72 3.62 21.33
CA GLU A 122 -3.17 3.22 22.69
C GLU A 122 -4.15 2.04 22.68
N HIS A 123 -4.85 1.81 21.59
CA HIS A 123 -5.73 0.65 21.40
C HIS A 123 -5.02 -0.53 20.73
N GLY A 124 -3.70 -0.44 20.52
CA GLY A 124 -2.92 -1.50 19.87
C GLY A 124 -3.27 -1.70 18.39
N ARG A 125 -3.69 -0.62 17.69
CA ARG A 125 -4.16 -0.70 16.29
C ARG A 125 -3.16 -0.18 15.26
N GLY A 126 -1.99 0.28 15.71
CA GLY A 126 -1.02 0.92 14.84
C GLY A 126 -1.60 2.20 14.22
N GLY A 127 -1.35 3.32 14.87
CA GLY A 127 -1.87 4.62 14.45
C GLY A 127 -0.76 5.55 13.97
N PHE A 128 -0.55 6.63 14.70
CA PHE A 128 0.43 7.66 14.34
C PHE A 128 1.85 7.11 14.17
N ARG A 129 2.31 6.33 15.16
CA ARG A 129 3.67 5.78 15.18
C ARG A 129 3.90 4.77 14.06
N ALA A 130 2.90 3.94 13.76
CA ALA A 130 3.02 2.98 12.68
C ALA A 130 3.10 3.66 11.31
N ILE A 131 2.30 4.72 11.08
CA ILE A 131 2.37 5.51 9.85
C ILE A 131 3.72 6.22 9.75
N TRP A 132 4.21 6.79 10.85
CA TRP A 132 5.54 7.42 10.88
C TRP A 132 6.64 6.43 10.49
N ALA A 133 6.67 5.27 11.14
CA ALA A 133 7.62 4.20 10.82
C ALA A 133 7.50 3.74 9.35
N GLU A 134 6.28 3.57 8.87
CA GLU A 134 6.02 3.20 7.48
C GLU A 134 6.62 4.22 6.50
N GLN A 135 6.46 5.52 6.77
CA GLN A 135 7.02 6.57 5.91
C GLN A 135 8.55 6.62 5.96
N LEU A 136 9.16 6.38 7.10
CA LEU A 136 10.62 6.24 7.21
C LEU A 136 11.13 5.08 6.34
N VAL A 137 10.48 3.92 6.40
CA VAL A 137 10.81 2.76 5.55
C VAL A 137 10.62 3.10 4.07
N GLU A 138 9.52 3.77 3.72
CA GLU A 138 9.25 4.21 2.34
C GLU A 138 10.35 5.14 1.79
N LEU A 139 10.98 5.91 2.65
CA LEU A 139 12.12 6.79 2.32
C LEU A 139 13.49 6.08 2.41
N GLY A 140 13.51 4.76 2.63
CA GLY A 140 14.74 3.97 2.68
C GLY A 140 15.56 4.20 3.96
N ALA A 141 14.91 4.54 5.06
CA ALA A 141 15.58 4.61 6.37
C ALA A 141 15.98 3.20 6.85
N ASN A 142 17.01 3.14 7.70
CA ASN A 142 17.47 1.88 8.27
C ASN A 142 16.41 1.33 9.25
N GLU A 143 16.05 0.07 9.09
CA GLU A 143 15.06 -0.61 9.95
C GLU A 143 15.49 -0.72 11.42
N SER A 144 16.78 -0.52 11.74
CA SER A 144 17.29 -0.44 13.11
C SER A 144 16.95 0.86 13.84
N LEU A 145 16.39 1.86 13.16
CA LEU A 145 15.90 3.06 13.83
C LEU A 145 14.81 2.69 14.86
N PRO A 146 14.87 3.24 16.08
CA PRO A 146 13.90 2.92 17.14
C PRO A 146 12.44 3.06 16.69
N GLN A 147 12.14 4.11 15.93
CA GLN A 147 10.78 4.36 15.39
C GLN A 147 10.27 3.21 14.51
N ILE A 148 11.18 2.52 13.80
CA ILE A 148 10.82 1.42 12.90
C ILE A 148 10.84 0.09 13.67
N SER A 149 11.95 -0.20 14.36
CA SER A 149 12.13 -1.48 15.07
C SER A 149 11.07 -1.72 16.14
N GLU A 150 10.67 -0.69 16.89
CA GLU A 150 9.55 -0.79 17.85
C GLU A 150 8.23 -1.14 17.18
N GLN A 151 7.92 -0.55 16.02
CA GLN A 151 6.68 -0.85 15.32
C GLN A 151 6.66 -2.25 14.69
N ILE A 152 7.83 -2.75 14.27
CA ILE A 152 7.98 -4.16 13.85
C ILE A 152 7.66 -5.08 15.02
N GLU A 153 8.22 -4.85 16.21
CA GLU A 153 7.95 -5.68 17.39
C GLU A 153 6.50 -5.60 17.86
N ILE A 154 5.88 -4.41 17.82
CA ILE A 154 4.45 -4.23 18.13
C ILE A 154 3.61 -5.05 17.15
N ALA A 155 3.91 -5.00 15.86
CA ALA A 155 3.21 -5.77 14.86
C ALA A 155 3.36 -7.29 15.08
N LEU A 156 4.58 -7.77 15.31
CA LEU A 156 4.83 -9.19 15.62
C LEU A 156 4.12 -9.64 16.91
N SER A 157 4.10 -8.78 17.94
CA SER A 157 3.37 -9.05 19.17
C SER A 157 1.86 -9.14 18.94
N ALA A 158 1.29 -8.30 18.08
CA ALA A 158 -0.12 -8.38 17.71
C ALA A 158 -0.45 -9.71 17.01
N PHE A 159 0.44 -10.19 16.14
CA PHE A 159 0.28 -11.49 15.48
C PHE A 159 0.43 -12.66 16.46
N ARG A 160 1.40 -12.61 17.40
CA ARG A 160 1.54 -13.65 18.44
C ARG A 160 0.33 -13.68 19.37
N GLY A 161 -0.12 -12.50 19.83
CA GLY A 161 -1.28 -12.40 20.73
C GLY A 161 -2.58 -12.87 20.12
N ALA A 162 -2.75 -12.69 18.80
CA ALA A 162 -3.95 -13.18 18.12
C ALA A 162 -4.13 -14.69 18.17
N LEU A 163 -3.05 -15.46 18.33
CA LEU A 163 -3.11 -16.92 18.45
C LEU A 163 -3.79 -17.40 19.74
N GLU A 164 -3.92 -16.53 20.75
CA GLU A 164 -4.60 -16.83 22.01
C GLU A 164 -6.12 -16.61 21.94
N TYR A 165 -6.60 -15.92 20.90
CA TYR A 165 -8.02 -15.62 20.73
C TYR A 165 -8.75 -16.77 20.03
N THR A 166 -10.02 -16.95 20.39
CA THR A 166 -10.89 -17.98 19.80
C THR A 166 -12.08 -17.37 19.04
N SER A 167 -12.39 -16.13 19.36
CA SER A 167 -13.51 -15.39 18.76
C SER A 167 -13.29 -13.88 18.80
N PRO A 168 -14.06 -13.09 18.05
CA PRO A 168 -14.02 -11.63 18.18
C PRO A 168 -14.42 -11.10 19.56
N ASP A 169 -15.10 -11.89 20.40
CA ASP A 169 -15.47 -11.48 21.76
C ASP A 169 -14.25 -11.33 22.68
N ASP A 170 -13.15 -11.99 22.35
CA ASP A 170 -11.90 -11.94 23.14
C ASP A 170 -11.18 -10.58 23.02
N PHE A 171 -11.35 -9.87 21.90
CA PHE A 171 -10.65 -8.61 21.64
C PHE A 171 -11.58 -7.45 21.30
N SER A 172 -12.90 -7.67 21.28
CA SER A 172 -13.89 -6.63 20.95
C SER A 172 -15.20 -6.86 21.67
N LYS A 173 -16.00 -5.81 21.84
CA LYS A 173 -17.33 -5.85 22.46
C LYS A 173 -18.40 -5.33 21.52
N LYS A 174 -19.61 -5.86 21.61
CA LYS A 174 -20.79 -5.41 20.84
C LYS A 174 -21.07 -3.94 21.13
N ALA A 175 -21.43 -3.21 20.09
CA ALA A 175 -21.68 -1.78 20.12
C ALA A 175 -22.63 -1.37 19.00
N THR A 176 -22.93 -0.07 18.92
CA THR A 176 -23.69 0.55 17.83
C THR A 176 -22.96 1.79 17.36
N PHE A 177 -22.84 1.96 16.06
CA PHE A 177 -22.26 3.16 15.45
C PHE A 177 -23.20 3.67 14.37
N ARG A 178 -23.66 4.93 14.50
CA ARG A 178 -24.62 5.58 13.59
C ARG A 178 -25.92 4.81 13.38
N GLY A 179 -26.38 4.13 14.43
CA GLY A 179 -27.60 3.31 14.39
C GLY A 179 -27.40 1.86 13.94
N GLU A 180 -26.25 1.52 13.40
CA GLU A 180 -25.95 0.18 12.90
C GLU A 180 -25.20 -0.67 13.96
N PRO A 181 -25.50 -1.96 14.07
CA PRO A 181 -24.74 -2.86 14.94
C PRO A 181 -23.27 -2.92 14.51
N CYS A 182 -22.38 -2.79 15.49
CA CYS A 182 -20.95 -2.91 15.26
C CYS A 182 -20.25 -3.54 16.48
N ARG A 183 -18.93 -3.50 16.50
CA ARG A 183 -18.11 -3.86 17.66
C ARG A 183 -17.04 -2.79 17.88
N TYR A 184 -16.63 -2.63 19.13
CA TYR A 184 -15.49 -1.79 19.49
C TYR A 184 -14.35 -2.64 20.03
N TYR A 185 -13.11 -2.34 19.61
CA TYR A 185 -11.93 -2.95 20.19
C TYR A 185 -11.85 -2.66 21.68
N ILE A 186 -11.46 -3.67 22.45
CA ILE A 186 -11.11 -3.54 23.85
C ILE A 186 -9.73 -2.89 23.93
N LYS A 187 -9.57 -1.85 24.76
CA LYS A 187 -8.28 -1.19 24.95
C LYS A 187 -7.24 -2.21 25.43
N GLY A 188 -6.09 -2.23 24.77
CA GLY A 188 -5.00 -3.17 25.05
C GLY A 188 -5.13 -4.55 24.36
N ALA A 189 -6.18 -4.78 23.59
CA ALA A 189 -6.25 -5.98 22.75
C ALA A 189 -5.20 -5.94 21.64
N THR A 190 -4.53 -7.06 21.42
CA THR A 190 -3.36 -7.15 20.51
C THR A 190 -3.67 -7.78 19.14
N PHE A 191 -4.91 -7.69 18.68
CA PHE A 191 -5.31 -8.26 17.39
C PHE A 191 -4.71 -7.45 16.22
N PRO A 192 -4.15 -8.09 15.16
CA PRO A 192 -3.52 -7.38 14.06
C PRO A 192 -4.43 -6.41 13.31
N ALA A 193 -3.86 -5.30 12.87
CA ALA A 193 -4.52 -4.26 12.10
C ALA A 193 -3.82 -4.03 10.75
N ALA A 194 -4.45 -3.27 9.85
CA ALA A 194 -3.90 -2.96 8.53
C ALA A 194 -2.48 -2.36 8.61
N ASN A 195 -2.23 -1.45 9.56
CA ASN A 195 -0.92 -0.83 9.70
C ASN A 195 0.15 -1.82 10.22
N HIS A 196 -0.23 -2.82 11.06
CA HIS A 196 0.70 -3.89 11.44
C HIS A 196 1.10 -4.75 10.24
N ILE A 197 0.17 -5.05 9.35
CA ILE A 197 0.46 -5.77 8.11
C ILE A 197 1.38 -4.94 7.23
N ARG A 198 1.07 -3.66 7.02
CA ARG A 198 1.86 -2.77 6.16
C ARG A 198 3.31 -2.63 6.61
N ILE A 199 3.56 -2.45 7.91
CA ILE A 199 4.96 -2.34 8.39
C ILE A 199 5.73 -3.64 8.19
N LEU A 200 5.12 -4.81 8.45
CA LEU A 200 5.73 -6.11 8.19
C LEU A 200 5.91 -6.36 6.69
N GLU A 201 5.00 -5.88 5.89
CA GLU A 201 5.11 -5.95 4.43
C GLU A 201 6.29 -5.16 3.87
N LYS A 202 6.65 -4.06 4.44
CA LYS A 202 7.66 -3.14 3.93
C LYS A 202 9.04 -3.35 4.54
N THR A 203 9.15 -4.22 5.56
CA THR A 203 10.39 -4.47 6.29
C THR A 203 10.90 -5.90 6.12
N LEU A 204 12.20 -6.09 6.26
CA LEU A 204 12.89 -7.37 6.06
C LEU A 204 13.54 -7.90 7.33
N SER A 205 13.96 -7.04 8.26
CA SER A 205 14.77 -7.40 9.42
C SER A 205 14.11 -8.42 10.36
N TRP A 206 12.78 -8.48 10.38
CA TRP A 206 12.02 -9.41 11.19
C TRP A 206 11.89 -10.83 10.59
N ARG A 207 12.23 -11.02 9.31
CA ARG A 207 11.93 -12.23 8.50
C ARG A 207 12.87 -13.39 8.80
N THR A 208 12.93 -13.81 10.05
CA THR A 208 13.47 -15.12 10.42
C THR A 208 12.46 -16.23 10.10
N ASP A 209 12.93 -17.47 9.95
CA ASP A 209 12.05 -18.63 9.69
C ASP A 209 10.94 -18.74 10.75
N ASP A 210 11.28 -18.55 12.04
CA ASP A 210 10.33 -18.60 13.16
C ASP A 210 9.28 -17.51 13.08
N ASN A 211 9.69 -16.27 12.81
CA ASN A 211 8.76 -15.15 12.68
C ASN A 211 7.86 -15.30 11.46
N LEU A 212 8.41 -15.76 10.33
CA LEU A 212 7.62 -16.04 9.13
C LEU A 212 6.59 -17.13 9.37
N ALA A 213 6.99 -18.24 9.98
CA ALA A 213 6.09 -19.34 10.31
C ALA A 213 4.99 -18.89 11.29
N MET A 214 5.36 -18.12 12.33
CA MET A 214 4.43 -17.55 13.30
C MET A 214 3.44 -16.60 12.63
N ALA A 215 3.92 -15.65 11.82
CA ALA A 215 3.09 -14.65 11.15
C ALA A 215 2.09 -15.31 10.18
N LYS A 216 2.52 -16.28 9.38
CA LYS A 216 1.65 -17.05 8.47
C LYS A 216 0.57 -17.82 9.24
N ARG A 217 0.95 -18.53 10.30
CA ARG A 217 -0.01 -19.26 11.16
C ARG A 217 -1.02 -18.33 11.78
N SER A 218 -0.56 -17.19 12.33
CA SER A 218 -1.44 -16.21 12.95
C SER A 218 -2.37 -15.54 11.93
N PHE A 219 -1.87 -15.23 10.74
CA PHE A 219 -2.68 -14.67 9.66
C PHE A 219 -3.84 -15.60 9.27
N ALA A 220 -3.54 -16.89 9.06
CA ALA A 220 -4.56 -17.90 8.79
C ALA A 220 -5.58 -18.00 9.93
N HIS A 221 -5.11 -17.98 11.20
CA HIS A 221 -5.95 -18.01 12.38
C HIS A 221 -6.86 -16.77 12.48
N CYS A 222 -6.35 -15.57 12.25
CA CYS A 222 -7.15 -14.35 12.20
C CYS A 222 -8.27 -14.43 11.15
N LYS A 223 -8.00 -15.02 9.99
CA LYS A 223 -9.03 -15.24 8.96
C LYS A 223 -10.14 -16.15 9.44
N GLU A 224 -9.83 -17.23 10.15
CA GLU A 224 -10.87 -18.12 10.69
C GLU A 224 -11.71 -17.43 11.79
N ILE A 225 -11.07 -16.71 12.73
CA ILE A 225 -11.80 -15.94 13.76
C ILE A 225 -12.72 -14.89 13.14
N MET A 226 -12.27 -14.20 12.09
CA MET A 226 -13.00 -13.11 11.46
C MET A 226 -13.98 -13.58 10.37
N LYS A 227 -14.12 -14.88 10.16
CA LYS A 227 -15.00 -15.45 9.16
C LYS A 227 -16.46 -15.03 9.38
N GLY A 228 -17.04 -14.41 8.35
CA GLY A 228 -18.43 -13.89 8.39
C GLY A 228 -18.60 -12.52 9.04
N TYR A 229 -17.51 -11.87 9.46
CA TYR A 229 -17.56 -10.47 9.92
C TYR A 229 -17.09 -9.54 8.80
N HIS A 230 -17.86 -8.48 8.53
CA HIS A 230 -17.49 -7.47 7.54
C HIS A 230 -16.26 -6.67 7.98
N ASP A 231 -15.48 -6.22 7.01
CA ASP A 231 -14.51 -5.16 7.21
C ASP A 231 -15.23 -3.93 7.77
N GLY A 232 -14.59 -3.19 8.63
CA GLY A 232 -15.26 -2.08 9.28
C GLY A 232 -16.31 -2.47 10.32
N PHE A 233 -16.52 -3.75 10.59
CA PHE A 233 -17.43 -4.19 11.65
C PHE A 233 -16.87 -3.93 13.06
N ILE A 234 -15.56 -3.83 13.22
CA ILE A 234 -14.89 -3.55 14.48
C ILE A 234 -14.19 -2.19 14.39
N TYR A 235 -14.56 -1.27 15.28
CA TYR A 235 -14.08 0.10 15.31
C TYR A 235 -13.19 0.37 16.51
N VAL A 236 -12.29 1.35 16.37
CA VAL A 236 -11.68 2.03 17.51
C VAL A 236 -12.60 3.17 17.93
N ASN A 237 -12.95 3.23 19.21
CA ASN A 237 -13.70 4.35 19.79
C ASN A 237 -12.89 4.98 20.91
N CYS A 238 -12.40 6.17 20.68
CA CYS A 238 -11.67 6.97 21.65
C CYS A 238 -12.42 8.26 22.05
N GLY A 239 -13.74 8.22 21.97
CA GLY A 239 -14.64 9.31 22.36
C GLY A 239 -14.85 10.38 21.31
N HIS A 240 -13.78 11.00 20.81
CA HIS A 240 -13.83 12.04 19.78
C HIS A 240 -13.61 11.50 18.37
N PHE A 241 -13.24 10.25 18.24
CA PHE A 241 -12.95 9.61 16.97
C PHE A 241 -13.45 8.15 17.01
N VAL A 242 -14.16 7.77 15.96
CA VAL A 242 -14.56 6.39 15.71
C VAL A 242 -14.20 6.05 14.27
N GLY A 243 -13.37 5.04 14.06
CA GLY A 243 -12.92 4.65 12.74
C GLY A 243 -12.62 3.16 12.62
N PRO A 244 -12.86 2.59 11.43
CA PRO A 244 -12.47 1.22 11.11
C PRO A 244 -11.00 1.22 10.68
N PHE A 245 -10.14 0.58 11.45
CA PHE A 245 -8.74 0.36 11.05
C PHE A 245 -8.45 -1.13 10.98
N ASN A 246 -9.32 -1.81 10.25
CA ASN A 246 -9.22 -3.24 10.07
C ASN A 246 -8.52 -3.60 8.78
N TYR A 247 -7.92 -4.77 8.79
CA TYR A 247 -7.56 -5.47 7.58
C TYR A 247 -8.77 -6.26 7.08
N ASN A 248 -8.92 -6.40 5.76
CA ASN A 248 -9.96 -7.26 5.19
C ASN A 248 -9.61 -8.73 5.35
N TRP A 249 -9.97 -9.30 6.50
CA TRP A 249 -9.75 -10.72 6.78
C TRP A 249 -10.62 -11.66 5.94
N ASN A 250 -11.70 -11.14 5.36
CA ASN A 250 -12.63 -11.90 4.53
C ASN A 250 -12.40 -11.70 3.03
N ALA A 251 -11.24 -11.18 2.64
CA ALA A 251 -10.89 -11.07 1.21
C ALA A 251 -11.14 -12.42 0.52
N PRO A 252 -11.85 -12.43 -0.61
CA PRO A 252 -12.30 -13.66 -1.20
C PRO A 252 -11.12 -14.57 -1.55
N LYS A 253 -11.22 -15.86 -1.20
CA LYS A 253 -10.34 -16.93 -1.67
C LYS A 253 -10.59 -17.29 -3.15
N SER A 254 -11.55 -16.61 -3.78
CA SER A 254 -11.95 -16.85 -5.17
C SER A 254 -11.06 -16.08 -6.14
N LYS A 255 -11.07 -16.50 -7.40
CA LYS A 255 -10.45 -15.73 -8.48
C LYS A 255 -10.94 -14.29 -8.47
N ILE A 256 -10.02 -13.36 -8.51
CA ILE A 256 -10.33 -11.94 -8.63
C ILE A 256 -10.71 -11.66 -10.08
N SER A 257 -11.86 -11.04 -10.29
CA SER A 257 -12.26 -10.54 -11.60
C SER A 257 -12.63 -9.05 -11.50
N ILE A 258 -12.62 -8.36 -12.63
CA ILE A 258 -13.01 -6.94 -12.67
C ILE A 258 -14.42 -6.73 -12.13
N ARG A 259 -15.35 -7.67 -12.37
CA ARG A 259 -16.73 -7.62 -11.90
C ARG A 259 -16.87 -7.65 -10.37
N ASN A 260 -15.85 -8.12 -9.63
CA ASN A 260 -15.85 -8.04 -8.16
C ASN A 260 -15.89 -6.59 -7.66
N PHE A 261 -15.53 -5.62 -8.50
CA PHE A 261 -15.48 -4.20 -8.16
C PHE A 261 -16.66 -3.38 -8.69
N ASP A 262 -17.66 -4.02 -9.31
CA ASP A 262 -18.80 -3.29 -9.92
C ASP A 262 -19.65 -2.55 -8.88
N THR A 263 -19.81 -3.12 -7.69
CA THR A 263 -20.56 -2.50 -6.59
C THR A 263 -19.79 -1.40 -5.86
N HIS A 264 -18.45 -1.47 -5.87
CA HIS A 264 -17.57 -0.51 -5.22
C HIS A 264 -16.39 -0.16 -6.14
N PRO A 265 -16.61 0.71 -7.15
CA PRO A 265 -15.59 1.02 -8.16
C PRO A 265 -14.29 1.60 -7.60
N ILE A 266 -14.32 2.24 -6.42
CA ILE A 266 -13.12 2.75 -5.75
C ILE A 266 -12.18 1.62 -5.33
N ASP A 267 -12.71 0.44 -5.00
CA ASP A 267 -11.90 -0.71 -4.59
C ASP A 267 -11.04 -1.22 -5.74
N PHE A 268 -11.52 -1.08 -6.99
CA PHE A 268 -10.70 -1.32 -8.18
C PHE A 268 -9.47 -0.41 -8.22
N ALA A 269 -9.65 0.88 -7.93
CA ALA A 269 -8.53 1.82 -7.89
C ALA A 269 -7.53 1.47 -6.78
N TRP A 270 -8.01 1.10 -5.60
CA TRP A 270 -7.15 0.67 -4.49
C TRP A 270 -6.44 -0.64 -4.77
N PHE A 271 -7.12 -1.60 -5.39
CA PHE A 271 -6.52 -2.86 -5.84
C PHE A 271 -5.37 -2.60 -6.82
N MET A 272 -5.63 -1.86 -7.89
CA MET A 272 -4.61 -1.52 -8.90
C MET A 272 -3.45 -0.69 -8.32
N LYS A 273 -3.77 0.24 -7.41
CA LYS A 273 -2.75 1.01 -6.67
C LYS A 273 -1.88 0.09 -5.83
N GLY A 274 -2.47 -0.87 -5.14
CA GLY A 274 -1.76 -1.89 -4.37
C GLY A 274 -0.81 -2.73 -5.22
N LEU A 275 -1.25 -3.18 -6.39
CA LEU A 275 -0.40 -3.89 -7.35
C LEU A 275 0.81 -3.05 -7.78
N GLY A 276 0.57 -1.78 -8.11
CA GLY A 276 1.62 -0.84 -8.55
C GLY A 276 2.57 -0.39 -7.44
N SER A 277 2.17 -0.56 -6.20
CA SER A 277 2.98 -0.28 -5.00
C SER A 277 3.51 -1.55 -4.35
N ALA A 278 3.39 -2.71 -5.04
CA ALA A 278 3.67 -4.02 -4.49
C ALA A 278 4.94 -4.03 -3.64
N SER A 279 4.76 -4.29 -2.36
CA SER A 279 5.83 -4.30 -1.38
C SER A 279 6.67 -5.57 -1.49
N VAL A 280 7.82 -5.57 -0.82
CA VAL A 280 8.73 -6.72 -0.78
C VAL A 280 8.05 -7.97 -0.18
N SER A 281 6.98 -7.79 0.60
CA SER A 281 6.32 -8.89 1.32
C SER A 281 5.07 -9.44 0.66
N TYR A 282 4.73 -8.92 -0.49
CA TYR A 282 3.58 -9.40 -1.24
C TYR A 282 3.41 -10.94 -1.21
N PRO A 283 4.47 -11.76 -1.31
CA PRO A 283 4.38 -13.20 -1.15
C PRO A 283 4.09 -13.69 0.29
N VAL A 284 4.43 -12.94 1.33
CA VAL A 284 4.36 -13.44 2.73
C VAL A 284 2.93 -13.65 3.19
N PHE A 285 2.03 -12.71 2.87
CA PHE A 285 0.63 -12.75 3.29
C PHE A 285 -0.33 -13.16 2.16
N ASN A 286 0.15 -13.28 0.91
CA ASN A 286 -0.64 -13.71 -0.24
C ASN A 286 -0.59 -15.21 -0.54
N ASP A 287 0.24 -15.99 0.15
CA ASP A 287 0.24 -17.47 0.04
C ASP A 287 -1.17 -18.08 0.26
N ASP A 288 -2.05 -17.31 0.89
CA ASP A 288 -3.45 -17.69 1.13
C ASP A 288 -4.40 -17.47 -0.06
N ASN A 289 -3.95 -16.80 -1.12
CA ASN A 289 -4.73 -16.71 -2.35
C ASN A 289 -4.02 -17.42 -3.51
N PRO A 290 -4.13 -18.75 -3.60
CA PRO A 290 -3.51 -19.53 -4.67
C PRO A 290 -3.99 -19.11 -6.06
N HIS A 291 -5.13 -18.43 -6.13
CA HIS A 291 -5.71 -17.92 -7.37
C HIS A 291 -5.26 -16.50 -7.72
N PHE A 292 -4.42 -15.85 -6.90
CA PHE A 292 -4.06 -14.45 -7.13
C PHE A 292 -3.28 -14.28 -8.44
N VAL A 293 -2.19 -15.03 -8.60
CA VAL A 293 -1.38 -15.02 -9.83
C VAL A 293 -2.22 -15.45 -11.03
N GLU A 294 -3.01 -16.52 -10.88
CA GLU A 294 -3.93 -16.99 -11.91
C GLU A 294 -4.95 -15.91 -12.32
N SER A 295 -5.48 -15.15 -11.35
CA SER A 295 -6.40 -14.05 -11.62
C SER A 295 -5.72 -12.93 -12.43
N LEU A 296 -4.51 -12.54 -12.07
CA LEU A 296 -3.74 -11.53 -12.79
C LEU A 296 -3.39 -11.99 -14.21
N MET A 297 -3.03 -13.27 -14.37
CA MET A 297 -2.79 -13.86 -15.69
C MET A 297 -4.05 -13.86 -16.54
N THR A 298 -5.18 -14.25 -15.96
CA THR A 298 -6.49 -14.20 -16.65
C THR A 298 -6.81 -12.77 -17.11
N MET A 299 -6.54 -11.75 -16.29
CA MET A 299 -6.77 -10.35 -16.66
C MET A 299 -5.94 -9.91 -17.86
N ILE A 300 -4.67 -10.33 -17.96
CA ILE A 300 -3.82 -9.93 -19.10
C ILE A 300 -4.05 -10.78 -20.34
N GLU A 301 -4.60 -11.98 -20.21
CA GLU A 301 -4.94 -12.87 -21.33
C GLU A 301 -6.32 -12.57 -21.93
N ASP A 302 -7.16 -11.83 -21.20
CA ASP A 302 -8.48 -11.43 -21.69
C ASP A 302 -8.35 -10.28 -22.69
N GLU A 303 -8.59 -10.57 -23.97
CA GLU A 303 -8.59 -9.56 -25.05
C GLU A 303 -9.60 -8.43 -24.79
N ASN A 304 -10.64 -8.69 -23.99
CA ASN A 304 -11.67 -7.72 -23.62
C ASN A 304 -11.38 -7.05 -22.26
N PHE A 305 -10.21 -7.28 -21.64
CA PHE A 305 -9.90 -6.73 -20.33
C PHE A 305 -10.20 -5.23 -20.23
N MET A 306 -9.69 -4.45 -21.18
CA MET A 306 -9.92 -2.99 -21.21
C MET A 306 -11.38 -2.61 -21.35
N ASP A 307 -12.14 -3.34 -22.16
CA ASP A 307 -13.54 -3.06 -22.42
C ASP A 307 -14.48 -3.60 -21.31
N SER A 308 -13.97 -4.49 -20.44
CA SER A 308 -14.67 -4.99 -19.25
C SER A 308 -14.66 -4.01 -18.07
N ILE A 309 -13.79 -2.98 -18.10
CA ILE A 309 -13.67 -1.99 -17.04
C ILE A 309 -14.72 -0.89 -17.27
N SER A 310 -15.60 -0.68 -16.30
CA SER A 310 -16.65 0.33 -16.39
C SER A 310 -16.06 1.76 -16.38
N GLU A 311 -16.81 2.73 -16.93
CA GLU A 311 -16.43 4.14 -16.90
C GLU A 311 -16.16 4.65 -15.47
N GLU A 312 -16.97 4.19 -14.51
CA GLU A 312 -16.82 4.58 -13.12
C GLU A 312 -15.56 4.00 -12.49
N GLN A 313 -15.21 2.74 -12.77
CA GLN A 313 -13.93 2.14 -12.35
C GLN A 313 -12.75 2.88 -12.95
N LEU A 314 -12.80 3.22 -14.25
CA LEU A 314 -11.77 4.04 -14.91
C LEU A 314 -11.65 5.42 -14.28
N ARG A 315 -12.76 6.06 -13.94
CA ARG A 315 -12.78 7.37 -13.27
C ARG A 315 -12.13 7.29 -11.89
N MET A 316 -12.43 6.27 -11.10
CA MET A 316 -11.81 6.06 -9.79
C MET A 316 -10.32 5.75 -9.92
N PHE A 317 -9.94 4.86 -10.84
CA PHE A 317 -8.54 4.56 -11.11
C PHE A 317 -7.75 5.81 -11.50
N LYS A 318 -8.28 6.62 -12.42
CA LYS A 318 -7.65 7.88 -12.85
C LYS A 318 -7.39 8.83 -11.67
N ASN A 319 -8.34 8.93 -10.76
CA ASN A 319 -8.26 9.86 -9.64
C ASN A 319 -7.29 9.38 -8.53
N TYR A 320 -7.26 8.08 -8.25
CA TYR A 320 -6.59 7.56 -7.05
C TYR A 320 -5.34 6.70 -7.32
N ALA A 321 -5.25 6.08 -8.49
CA ALA A 321 -4.19 5.11 -8.79
C ALA A 321 -3.32 5.46 -9.99
N SER A 322 -3.86 6.16 -11.00
CA SER A 322 -3.16 6.49 -12.24
C SER A 322 -1.87 7.27 -12.02
N ILE A 323 -0.82 6.84 -12.70
CA ILE A 323 0.47 7.53 -12.77
C ILE A 323 0.79 8.06 -14.17
N ALA A 324 0.02 7.69 -15.20
CA ALA A 324 0.18 8.26 -16.53
C ALA A 324 -0.04 9.78 -16.52
N PRO A 325 0.81 10.56 -17.16
CA PRO A 325 0.68 12.03 -17.22
C PRO A 325 -0.58 12.50 -17.94
N SER A 326 -1.10 11.68 -18.84
CA SER A 326 -2.26 12.03 -19.67
C SER A 326 -3.01 10.77 -20.11
N TRP A 327 -4.33 10.85 -20.14
CA TRP A 327 -5.26 9.82 -20.64
C TRP A 327 -5.94 10.25 -21.96
N ARG A 328 -5.25 11.07 -22.77
CA ARG A 328 -5.82 11.54 -24.04
C ARG A 328 -5.84 10.46 -25.12
N LYS A 329 -4.98 9.45 -25.02
CA LYS A 329 -4.86 8.34 -25.97
C LYS A 329 -5.28 7.04 -25.29
N LYS A 330 -5.91 6.12 -26.06
CA LYS A 330 -6.31 4.80 -25.56
C LYS A 330 -5.10 4.00 -25.06
N GLU A 331 -3.98 4.10 -25.73
CA GLU A 331 -2.71 3.47 -25.34
C GLU A 331 -2.24 3.95 -23.96
N SER A 332 -2.46 5.25 -23.63
CA SER A 332 -2.08 5.80 -22.34
C SER A 332 -2.87 5.21 -21.18
N ILE A 333 -4.12 4.85 -21.41
CA ILE A 333 -4.96 4.14 -20.45
C ILE A 333 -4.46 2.70 -20.33
N ALA A 334 -4.20 2.05 -21.46
CA ALA A 334 -3.79 0.65 -21.49
C ALA A 334 -2.48 0.41 -20.73
N PHE A 335 -1.41 1.15 -21.00
CA PHE A 335 -0.15 0.93 -20.30
C PHE A 335 -0.23 1.30 -18.80
N ASP A 336 -1.05 2.29 -18.42
CA ASP A 336 -1.26 2.67 -17.03
C ASP A 336 -2.00 1.56 -16.23
N LEU A 337 -2.89 0.82 -16.88
CA LEU A 337 -3.60 -0.33 -16.30
C LEU A 337 -2.76 -1.61 -16.32
N TYR A 338 -2.03 -1.89 -17.39
CA TYR A 338 -1.22 -3.10 -17.48
C TYR A 338 0.01 -3.07 -16.58
N PHE A 339 0.65 -1.90 -16.41
CA PHE A 339 1.87 -1.79 -15.62
C PHE A 339 1.76 -2.36 -14.20
N PRO A 340 0.74 -2.03 -13.38
CA PRO A 340 0.60 -2.60 -12.04
C PRO A 340 0.49 -4.13 -12.04
N ILE A 341 -0.20 -4.71 -13.02
CA ILE A 341 -0.37 -6.16 -13.16
C ILE A 341 0.97 -6.82 -13.51
N LEU A 342 1.69 -6.27 -14.50
CA LEU A 342 3.03 -6.75 -14.89
C LEU A 342 3.99 -6.72 -13.69
N LEU A 343 3.98 -5.63 -12.94
CA LEU A 343 4.83 -5.47 -11.76
C LEU A 343 4.52 -6.52 -10.69
N ALA A 344 3.23 -6.75 -10.41
CA ALA A 344 2.82 -7.75 -9.44
C ALA A 344 3.20 -9.17 -9.85
N LEU A 345 3.03 -9.52 -11.14
CA LEU A 345 3.43 -10.83 -11.69
C LEU A 345 4.95 -11.04 -11.63
N SER A 346 5.73 -10.01 -11.97
CA SER A 346 7.19 -10.07 -11.85
C SER A 346 7.63 -10.30 -10.39
N LYS A 347 7.03 -9.58 -9.44
CA LYS A 347 7.34 -9.75 -8.01
C LYS A 347 6.88 -11.10 -7.44
N ALA A 348 5.87 -11.71 -8.04
CA ALA A 348 5.44 -13.08 -7.70
C ALA A 348 6.35 -14.16 -8.31
N GLY A 349 7.40 -13.79 -9.03
CA GLY A 349 8.35 -14.75 -9.65
C GLY A 349 7.73 -15.55 -10.80
N VAL A 350 6.70 -15.03 -11.43
CA VAL A 350 6.09 -15.68 -12.61
C VAL A 350 6.98 -15.52 -13.84
N ILE A 351 7.90 -14.56 -13.76
CA ILE A 351 8.82 -14.20 -14.82
C ILE A 351 10.14 -13.81 -14.21
#